data_752d28b8b6e66a128aba57d4ffb39117
#
_entry.id   752d28b8b6e66a128aba57d4ffb39117
#
_cell.length_a   1.000
_cell.length_b   1.000
_cell.length_c   1.000
_cell.angle_alpha   90.00
_cell.angle_beta   90.00
_cell.angle_gamma   90.00
#
_symmetry.space_group_name_H-M   'P 1'
#
loop_
_entity.id
_entity.type
_entity.pdbx_description
1 polymer ?
#
loop_
_entity_poly.entity_id
_entity_poly.type
_entity_poly.pdbx_seq_one_letter_code
_entity_poly.pdbx_strand_id
1 'polypeptide(L)'
;MFLNCHSHFSFKYGTLSVDKLVAEALRHKIDALALTDINSSAALFPFIRAAQKAGIHPVVGIDFRNGVQQQYIGLARNQEGLYELNKHLSEHLVEKRPFGYKAPSFSHSLIIYPFSEKVFPLEAHEYIGISPSQLSALRSSPWARKKEKLVLLQPVSFSSKLEFNAHRLLRSMDLNTLLSKLPMQEQAAPSEHFYSYAEMIARCEHHSYLLINAQKLLEQCQFSFYFQAIKNKRDLLGSGGEDFDYLRQQTYQGAQNRYPKLSQKVRERIEKELELIEQKGFVSYFLINYDLVNYAQHRNFYHVGRGSGANSVVAYCLGITDVDPMELDLYFERFINLYRENPPDFDIDFSWTDRDEVIAYLFKKYQKRNDAHVALLGSYSTFQYKSVLRELGKVFGLPKMEIESLLHHANQEGYRPDTYGKLILTYAKVLHDMPSHLTIHACGILLSHKSIYYYTATDLPPKGFPVTHIDMHIAEDIGLHKFDVLSQRGLGHIKSTLETIYQNQGIEVNIREVEKFKKDPKVKSLLRNGHTMGAFYVESPAMRMLLAKMKVDTYLELVAASSIIRPGVARSGMMREYILRHRNPECRNQAHPVMAEIMPETYGIMV
;
A
#
# COMPACT_ATOMS: atom_id res chain seq x y z
N MET A 1 -30.12 9.06 1.70
CA MET A 1 -30.49 9.78 2.95
C MET A 1 -29.45 9.64 4.06
N PHE A 2 -28.51 8.67 3.98
CA PHE A 2 -27.45 8.49 4.95
C PHE A 2 -26.22 9.29 4.57
N LEU A 3 -25.92 10.34 5.33
CA LEU A 3 -24.85 11.31 5.08
C LEU A 3 -23.59 11.05 5.92
N ASN A 4 -23.62 10.06 6.84
CA ASN A 4 -22.52 9.73 7.74
C ASN A 4 -22.45 8.24 7.99
N CYS A 5 -21.67 7.53 7.15
CA CYS A 5 -21.44 6.10 7.30
C CYS A 5 -19.96 5.82 7.50
N HIS A 6 -19.64 4.97 8.46
CA HIS A 6 -18.30 4.60 8.84
C HIS A 6 -18.02 3.14 8.45
N SER A 7 -16.91 2.95 7.75
CA SER A 7 -16.34 1.61 7.54
C SER A 7 -15.34 1.25 8.64
N HIS A 8 -14.78 0.05 8.58
CA HIS A 8 -13.70 -0.37 9.47
C HIS A 8 -12.38 0.43 9.27
N PHE A 9 -12.32 1.33 8.27
CA PHE A 9 -11.23 2.30 8.13
C PHE A 9 -11.42 3.57 8.97
N SER A 10 -12.54 3.70 9.67
CA SER A 10 -12.65 4.47 10.92
C SER A 10 -12.02 3.61 12.02
N PHE A 11 -10.67 3.59 12.08
CA PHE A 11 -9.90 2.65 12.89
C PHE A 11 -10.39 2.57 14.33
N LYS A 12 -10.58 1.34 14.83
CA LYS A 12 -11.06 1.04 16.18
C LYS A 12 -12.40 1.70 16.55
N TYR A 13 -13.20 2.08 15.53
CA TYR A 13 -14.54 2.64 15.68
C TYR A 13 -15.56 1.92 14.80
N GLY A 14 -15.45 2.02 13.46
CA GLY A 14 -16.33 1.34 12.53
C GLY A 14 -16.10 -0.17 12.48
N THR A 15 -17.16 -0.94 12.24
CA THR A 15 -17.07 -2.42 12.21
C THR A 15 -17.44 -3.03 10.87
N LEU A 16 -17.96 -2.22 9.95
CA LEU A 16 -18.42 -2.68 8.63
C LEU A 16 -17.27 -2.66 7.62
N SER A 17 -17.01 -3.77 6.93
CA SER A 17 -16.22 -3.69 5.71
C SER A 17 -16.99 -2.90 4.65
N VAL A 18 -16.27 -2.38 3.65
CA VAL A 18 -16.89 -1.65 2.52
C VAL A 18 -17.96 -2.49 1.83
N ASP A 19 -17.64 -3.76 1.53
CA ASP A 19 -18.58 -4.67 0.89
C ASP A 19 -19.82 -4.92 1.74
N LYS A 20 -19.65 -5.07 3.05
CA LYS A 20 -20.78 -5.24 3.98
C LYS A 20 -21.63 -3.98 4.10
N LEU A 21 -21.00 -2.81 4.12
CA LEU A 21 -21.71 -1.52 4.13
C LEU A 21 -22.61 -1.38 2.90
N VAL A 22 -22.09 -1.71 1.71
CA VAL A 22 -22.84 -1.68 0.45
C VAL A 22 -23.94 -2.75 0.44
N ALA A 23 -23.65 -3.96 0.90
CA ALA A 23 -24.65 -5.04 0.98
C ALA A 23 -25.82 -4.69 1.92
N GLU A 24 -25.54 -4.07 3.07
CA GLU A 24 -26.58 -3.60 3.99
C GLU A 24 -27.40 -2.46 3.37
N ALA A 25 -26.76 -1.53 2.66
CA ALA A 25 -27.46 -0.48 1.93
C ALA A 25 -28.44 -1.06 0.90
N LEU A 26 -28.04 -2.06 0.12
CA LEU A 26 -28.90 -2.78 -0.82
C LEU A 26 -30.07 -3.47 -0.11
N ARG A 27 -29.82 -4.14 1.02
CA ARG A 27 -30.86 -4.81 1.82
C ARG A 27 -31.93 -3.82 2.28
N HIS A 28 -31.53 -2.58 2.61
CA HIS A 28 -32.43 -1.51 3.03
C HIS A 28 -32.98 -0.68 1.85
N LYS A 29 -32.72 -1.08 0.59
CA LYS A 29 -33.15 -0.39 -0.64
C LYS A 29 -32.72 1.08 -0.67
N ILE A 30 -31.45 1.33 -0.37
CA ILE A 30 -30.85 2.66 -0.35
C ILE A 30 -30.16 2.90 -1.68
N ASP A 31 -30.56 3.94 -2.41
CA ASP A 31 -30.09 4.26 -3.75
C ASP A 31 -28.86 5.18 -3.75
N ALA A 32 -28.62 5.92 -2.65
CA ALA A 32 -27.49 6.82 -2.49
C ALA A 32 -26.98 6.82 -1.06
N LEU A 33 -25.66 6.79 -0.89
CA LEU A 33 -24.98 6.60 0.39
C LEU A 33 -23.70 7.42 0.46
N ALA A 34 -23.44 8.10 1.57
CA ALA A 34 -22.17 8.79 1.82
C ALA A 34 -21.27 7.95 2.75
N LEU A 35 -20.07 7.60 2.28
CA LEU A 35 -19.00 7.09 3.13
C LEU A 35 -18.19 8.28 3.67
N THR A 36 -18.08 8.37 4.99
CA THR A 36 -17.41 9.46 5.71
C THR A 36 -16.63 8.89 6.88
N ASP A 37 -15.55 8.15 6.60
CA ASP A 37 -14.72 7.57 7.64
C ASP A 37 -14.09 8.65 8.53
N ILE A 38 -13.93 8.35 9.81
CA ILE A 38 -13.40 9.26 10.82
C ILE A 38 -11.92 9.53 10.54
N ASN A 39 -11.59 10.78 10.21
CA ASN A 39 -10.23 11.23 9.93
C ASN A 39 -9.47 10.31 8.97
N SER A 40 -10.17 9.70 8.00
CA SER A 40 -9.59 8.73 7.08
C SER A 40 -10.19 8.86 5.69
N SER A 41 -9.33 8.72 4.66
CA SER A 41 -9.72 8.62 3.26
C SER A 41 -9.39 7.25 2.64
N ALA A 42 -9.07 6.27 3.48
CA ALA A 42 -8.57 4.97 3.04
C ALA A 42 -9.56 4.17 2.18
N ALA A 43 -10.84 4.17 2.57
CA ALA A 43 -11.87 3.35 1.94
C ALA A 43 -12.59 4.00 0.75
N LEU A 44 -12.29 5.25 0.39
CA LEU A 44 -13.11 6.02 -0.56
C LEU A 44 -13.21 5.36 -1.94
N PHE A 45 -12.08 4.96 -2.53
CA PHE A 45 -12.09 4.33 -3.86
C PHE A 45 -12.64 2.91 -3.87
N PRO A 46 -12.28 2.02 -2.93
CA PRO A 46 -12.97 0.74 -2.77
C PRO A 46 -14.48 0.88 -2.65
N PHE A 47 -14.95 1.88 -1.88
CA PHE A 47 -16.38 2.17 -1.73
C PHE A 47 -17.03 2.64 -3.04
N ILE A 48 -16.41 3.58 -3.77
CA ILE A 48 -16.92 4.05 -5.06
C ILE A 48 -17.13 2.86 -6.00
N ARG A 49 -16.12 1.99 -6.11
CA ARG A 49 -16.17 0.82 -6.98
C ARG A 49 -17.25 -0.17 -6.56
N ALA A 50 -17.32 -0.49 -5.27
CA ALA A 50 -18.33 -1.42 -4.74
C ALA A 50 -19.75 -0.88 -4.90
N ALA A 51 -19.98 0.40 -4.60
CA ALA A 51 -21.28 1.05 -4.70
C ALA A 51 -21.76 1.15 -6.17
N GLN A 52 -20.87 1.56 -7.09
CA GLN A 52 -21.20 1.61 -8.53
C GLN A 52 -21.55 0.22 -9.08
N LYS A 53 -20.80 -0.82 -8.70
CA LYS A 53 -21.12 -2.21 -9.08
C LYS A 53 -22.49 -2.66 -8.56
N ALA A 54 -22.90 -2.15 -7.40
CA ALA A 54 -24.19 -2.45 -6.78
C ALA A 54 -25.34 -1.56 -7.27
N GLY A 55 -25.08 -0.57 -8.14
CA GLY A 55 -26.09 0.39 -8.62
C GLY A 55 -26.46 1.45 -7.57
N ILE A 56 -25.63 1.65 -6.54
CA ILE A 56 -25.80 2.68 -5.53
C ILE A 56 -24.99 3.91 -5.93
N HIS A 57 -25.57 5.11 -5.83
CA HIS A 57 -24.87 6.37 -6.04
C HIS A 57 -23.88 6.65 -4.89
N PRO A 58 -22.54 6.58 -5.12
CA PRO A 58 -21.56 6.80 -4.08
C PRO A 58 -21.30 8.28 -3.84
N VAL A 59 -21.41 8.71 -2.60
CA VAL A 59 -20.93 10.01 -2.14
C VAL A 59 -19.76 9.79 -1.20
N VAL A 60 -18.69 10.55 -1.37
CA VAL A 60 -17.47 10.43 -0.57
C VAL A 60 -17.25 11.67 0.27
N GLY A 61 -16.74 11.47 1.48
CA GLY A 61 -16.46 12.53 2.40
C GLY A 61 -15.60 12.08 3.57
N ILE A 62 -15.45 12.97 4.57
CA ILE A 62 -14.66 12.74 5.78
C ILE A 62 -15.44 13.26 6.99
N ASP A 63 -15.49 12.46 8.03
CA ASP A 63 -15.99 12.87 9.35
C ASP A 63 -14.81 13.38 10.19
N PHE A 64 -14.69 14.70 10.32
CA PHE A 64 -13.60 15.36 11.05
C PHE A 64 -13.90 15.37 12.54
N ARG A 65 -13.07 14.69 13.33
CA ARG A 65 -13.23 14.56 14.79
C ARG A 65 -11.94 14.88 15.55
N ASN A 66 -12.13 15.41 16.76
CA ASN A 66 -11.09 15.47 17.77
C ASN A 66 -11.36 14.37 18.81
N GLY A 67 -10.62 13.27 18.74
CA GLY A 67 -10.99 12.04 19.43
C GLY A 67 -12.33 11.49 18.92
N VAL A 68 -13.32 11.34 19.80
CA VAL A 68 -14.68 10.93 19.41
C VAL A 68 -15.61 12.12 19.14
N GLN A 69 -15.18 13.33 19.48
CA GLN A 69 -16.00 14.53 19.31
C GLN A 69 -16.03 14.99 17.85
N GLN A 70 -17.16 14.82 17.20
CA GLN A 70 -17.40 15.30 15.85
C GLN A 70 -17.35 16.84 15.80
N GLN A 71 -16.57 17.38 14.87
CA GLN A 71 -16.51 18.81 14.59
C GLN A 71 -17.43 19.15 13.40
N TYR A 72 -17.25 18.46 12.30
CA TYR A 72 -18.09 18.56 11.11
C TYR A 72 -17.82 17.38 10.16
N ILE A 73 -18.75 17.19 9.23
CA ILE A 73 -18.60 16.26 8.12
C ILE A 73 -18.41 17.08 6.85
N GLY A 74 -17.41 16.72 6.04
CA GLY A 74 -17.24 17.25 4.69
C GLY A 74 -17.67 16.21 3.65
N LEU A 75 -18.53 16.59 2.70
CA LEU A 75 -18.92 15.78 1.55
C LEU A 75 -18.36 16.41 0.28
N ALA A 76 -17.63 15.63 -0.52
CA ALA A 76 -17.05 16.10 -1.77
C ALA A 76 -18.14 16.20 -2.86
N ARG A 77 -18.33 17.37 -3.46
CA ARG A 77 -19.25 17.54 -4.60
C ARG A 77 -18.68 16.97 -5.89
N ASN A 78 -17.35 16.95 -6.03
CA ASN A 78 -16.60 16.49 -7.18
C ASN A 78 -15.15 16.17 -6.78
N GLN A 79 -14.25 15.96 -7.74
CA GLN A 79 -12.84 15.69 -7.47
C GLN A 79 -12.11 16.86 -6.76
N GLU A 80 -12.46 18.10 -7.08
CA GLU A 80 -11.89 19.28 -6.39
C GLU A 80 -12.30 19.31 -4.91
N GLY A 81 -13.55 18.95 -4.60
CA GLY A 81 -14.00 18.79 -3.23
C GLY A 81 -13.24 17.71 -2.48
N LEU A 82 -12.95 16.57 -3.12
CA LEU A 82 -12.12 15.54 -2.49
C LEU A 82 -10.69 16.04 -2.23
N TYR A 83 -10.10 16.80 -3.16
CA TYR A 83 -8.81 17.46 -2.96
C TYR A 83 -8.85 18.40 -1.74
N GLU A 84 -9.87 19.27 -1.64
CA GLU A 84 -10.03 20.20 -0.51
C GLU A 84 -10.07 19.44 0.84
N LEU A 85 -10.89 18.40 0.93
CA LEU A 85 -11.07 17.62 2.16
C LEU A 85 -9.81 16.84 2.55
N ASN A 86 -9.17 16.15 1.58
CA ASN A 86 -7.94 15.41 1.82
C ASN A 86 -6.78 16.32 2.24
N LYS A 87 -6.64 17.48 1.59
CA LYS A 87 -5.62 18.46 1.93
C LYS A 87 -5.82 18.98 3.35
N HIS A 88 -7.06 19.39 3.68
CA HIS A 88 -7.40 19.87 5.01
C HIS A 88 -7.13 18.82 6.10
N LEU A 89 -7.53 17.56 5.87
CA LEU A 89 -7.23 16.47 6.78
C LEU A 89 -5.72 16.30 6.96
N SER A 90 -4.97 16.26 5.85
CA SER A 90 -3.52 16.04 5.86
C SER A 90 -2.77 17.13 6.61
N GLU A 91 -3.12 18.40 6.40
CA GLU A 91 -2.50 19.52 7.10
C GLU A 91 -2.68 19.39 8.63
N HIS A 92 -3.87 19.01 9.10
CA HIS A 92 -4.13 18.81 10.52
C HIS A 92 -3.40 17.59 11.10
N LEU A 93 -3.33 16.47 10.36
CA LEU A 93 -2.62 15.26 10.79
C LEU A 93 -1.10 15.48 10.84
N VAL A 94 -0.54 16.12 9.81
CA VAL A 94 0.90 16.44 9.72
C VAL A 94 1.33 17.39 10.84
N GLU A 95 0.55 18.44 11.09
CA GLU A 95 0.84 19.43 12.14
C GLU A 95 0.39 18.97 13.53
N LYS A 96 -0.32 17.84 13.64
CA LYS A 96 -0.95 17.33 14.87
C LYS A 96 -1.84 18.39 15.54
N ARG A 97 -2.55 19.15 14.72
CA ARG A 97 -3.39 20.26 15.14
C ARG A 97 -4.86 19.81 15.21
N PRO A 98 -5.60 20.10 16.29
CA PRO A 98 -7.01 19.76 16.37
C PRO A 98 -7.83 20.55 15.34
N PHE A 99 -8.93 19.96 14.87
CA PHE A 99 -9.90 20.67 14.03
C PHE A 99 -10.63 21.74 14.82
N GLY A 100 -10.86 22.91 14.20
CA GLY A 100 -11.69 23.94 14.77
C GLY A 100 -13.18 23.55 14.78
N TYR A 101 -14.00 24.26 15.55
CA TYR A 101 -15.45 24.07 15.55
C TYR A 101 -16.11 24.53 14.24
N LYS A 102 -15.45 25.41 13.48
CA LYS A 102 -15.88 25.87 12.16
C LYS A 102 -14.89 25.37 11.12
N ALA A 103 -15.43 24.77 10.04
CA ALA A 103 -14.65 24.38 8.88
C ALA A 103 -14.11 25.62 8.14
N PRO A 104 -12.98 25.51 7.42
CA PRO A 104 -12.57 26.55 6.49
C PRO A 104 -13.60 26.71 5.35
N SER A 105 -13.54 27.82 4.63
CA SER A 105 -14.39 28.01 3.46
C SER A 105 -13.95 27.09 2.33
N PHE A 106 -14.79 26.11 1.99
CA PHE A 106 -14.61 25.17 0.88
C PHE A 106 -15.47 25.60 -0.32
N SER A 107 -14.93 25.53 -1.51
CA SER A 107 -15.65 25.91 -2.73
C SER A 107 -16.39 24.73 -3.37
N HIS A 108 -15.85 23.51 -3.21
CA HIS A 108 -16.34 22.30 -3.88
C HIS A 108 -16.82 21.21 -2.90
N SER A 109 -16.98 21.54 -1.64
CA SER A 109 -17.44 20.60 -0.62
C SER A 109 -18.68 21.12 0.11
N LEU A 110 -19.51 20.21 0.60
CA LEU A 110 -20.64 20.52 1.50
C LEU A 110 -20.21 20.19 2.93
N ILE A 111 -20.58 21.06 3.88
CA ILE A 111 -20.23 20.90 5.29
C ILE A 111 -21.48 20.70 6.12
N ILE A 112 -21.45 19.70 6.99
CA ILE A 112 -22.53 19.38 7.92
C ILE A 112 -21.99 19.44 9.35
N TYR A 113 -22.45 20.41 10.12
CA TYR A 113 -22.12 20.53 11.54
C TYR A 113 -23.07 19.69 12.40
N PRO A 114 -22.62 19.09 13.48
CA PRO A 114 -23.49 18.48 14.47
C PRO A 114 -24.41 19.53 15.10
N PHE A 115 -25.62 19.14 15.45
CA PHE A 115 -26.58 20.02 16.09
C PHE A 115 -26.01 20.61 17.40
N SER A 116 -26.12 21.92 17.53
CA SER A 116 -25.77 22.67 18.72
C SER A 116 -26.82 23.75 18.95
N GLU A 117 -27.14 24.05 20.20
CA GLU A 117 -28.05 25.15 20.55
C GLU A 117 -27.46 26.52 20.21
N LYS A 118 -26.13 26.63 20.14
CA LYS A 118 -25.44 27.85 19.71
C LYS A 118 -25.59 28.07 18.22
N VAL A 119 -26.21 29.18 17.85
CA VAL A 119 -26.38 29.58 16.44
C VAL A 119 -25.18 30.41 15.99
N PHE A 120 -24.68 30.08 14.82
CA PHE A 120 -23.65 30.82 14.10
C PHE A 120 -24.06 31.05 12.64
N PRO A 121 -23.47 32.02 11.93
CA PRO A 121 -23.78 32.23 10.52
C PRO A 121 -23.29 31.06 9.70
N LEU A 122 -24.16 30.53 8.82
CA LEU A 122 -23.85 29.46 7.87
C LEU A 122 -23.66 30.05 6.47
N GLU A 123 -22.64 29.57 5.79
CA GLU A 123 -22.44 29.84 4.36
C GLU A 123 -23.41 29.00 3.50
N ALA A 124 -23.43 29.25 2.18
CA ALA A 124 -24.37 28.59 1.27
C ALA A 124 -24.25 27.07 1.28
N HIS A 125 -23.01 26.56 1.37
CA HIS A 125 -22.65 25.15 1.37
C HIS A 125 -22.64 24.48 2.76
N GLU A 126 -23.02 25.20 3.84
CA GLU A 126 -23.01 24.72 5.21
C GLU A 126 -24.42 24.40 5.71
N TYR A 127 -24.54 23.31 6.47
CA TYR A 127 -25.78 22.73 6.98
C TYR A 127 -25.62 22.27 8.44
N ILE A 128 -26.75 22.08 9.13
CA ILE A 128 -26.80 21.48 10.47
C ILE A 128 -27.44 20.10 10.39
N GLY A 129 -26.74 19.09 10.89
CA GLY A 129 -27.21 17.72 10.96
C GLY A 129 -28.06 17.47 12.21
N ILE A 130 -29.26 16.98 12.04
CA ILE A 130 -30.22 16.68 13.12
C ILE A 130 -30.43 15.18 13.20
N SER A 131 -30.12 14.56 14.32
CA SER A 131 -30.48 13.17 14.57
C SER A 131 -31.95 13.06 15.05
N PRO A 132 -32.62 11.91 14.86
CA PRO A 132 -33.99 11.69 15.36
C PRO A 132 -34.15 11.95 16.87
N SER A 133 -33.12 11.68 17.65
CA SER A 133 -33.13 11.95 19.12
C SER A 133 -33.09 13.42 19.47
N GLN A 134 -32.72 14.31 18.56
CA GLN A 134 -32.56 15.75 18.76
C GLN A 134 -33.79 16.56 18.30
N LEU A 135 -34.82 15.93 17.76
CA LEU A 135 -36.03 16.62 17.24
C LEU A 135 -36.75 17.43 18.29
N SER A 136 -36.80 16.96 19.55
CA SER A 136 -37.42 17.74 20.66
C SER A 136 -36.63 19.01 20.95
N ALA A 137 -35.31 18.95 21.02
CA ALA A 137 -34.44 20.10 21.23
C ALA A 137 -34.47 21.06 20.02
N LEU A 138 -34.62 20.54 18.80
CA LEU A 138 -34.76 21.38 17.62
C LEU A 138 -35.99 22.29 17.69
N ARG A 139 -37.13 21.80 18.18
CA ARG A 139 -38.38 22.59 18.28
C ARG A 139 -38.22 23.90 19.07
N SER A 140 -37.42 23.89 20.13
CA SER A 140 -37.15 25.05 20.98
C SER A 140 -35.95 25.87 20.52
N SER A 141 -35.20 25.39 19.52
CA SER A 141 -33.96 26.03 19.05
C SER A 141 -34.25 27.10 17.98
N PRO A 142 -33.43 28.14 17.86
CA PRO A 142 -33.51 29.15 16.79
C PRO A 142 -33.31 28.51 15.39
N TRP A 143 -32.69 27.33 15.27
CA TRP A 143 -32.53 26.59 14.03
C TRP A 143 -33.85 26.14 13.42
N ALA A 144 -34.93 25.96 14.21
CA ALA A 144 -36.23 25.55 13.71
C ALA A 144 -36.80 26.48 12.62
N ARG A 145 -36.34 27.75 12.58
CA ARG A 145 -36.74 28.75 11.58
C ARG A 145 -35.97 28.66 10.26
N LYS A 146 -34.84 27.92 10.20
CA LYS A 146 -33.95 27.80 9.04
C LYS A 146 -34.03 26.39 8.42
N LYS A 147 -35.26 25.93 8.13
CA LYS A 147 -35.53 24.55 7.68
C LYS A 147 -34.70 24.13 6.49
N GLU A 148 -34.36 25.05 5.57
CA GLU A 148 -33.55 24.80 4.36
C GLU A 148 -32.09 24.47 4.66
N LYS A 149 -31.62 24.81 5.88
CA LYS A 149 -30.23 24.53 6.33
C LYS A 149 -30.14 23.29 7.22
N LEU A 150 -31.23 22.58 7.43
CA LEU A 150 -31.28 21.42 8.30
C LEU A 150 -31.37 20.15 7.48
N VAL A 151 -30.55 19.16 7.83
CA VAL A 151 -30.52 17.84 7.18
C VAL A 151 -30.64 16.74 8.22
N LEU A 152 -31.19 15.60 7.82
CA LEU A 152 -31.17 14.42 8.67
C LEU A 152 -29.73 13.89 8.78
N LEU A 153 -29.26 13.68 10.00
CA LEU A 153 -27.97 13.06 10.29
C LEU A 153 -28.20 11.78 11.10
N GLN A 154 -28.23 10.65 10.41
CA GLN A 154 -28.27 9.33 11.00
C GLN A 154 -26.95 8.64 10.73
N PRO A 155 -26.04 8.53 11.73
CA PRO A 155 -24.79 7.79 11.56
C PRO A 155 -25.03 6.29 11.39
N VAL A 156 -24.12 5.63 10.67
CA VAL A 156 -24.07 4.17 10.52
C VAL A 156 -22.67 3.69 10.79
N SER A 157 -22.46 2.93 11.87
CA SER A 157 -21.15 2.43 12.29
C SER A 157 -21.10 0.91 12.40
N PHE A 158 -22.27 0.26 12.46
CA PHE A 158 -22.46 -1.19 12.57
C PHE A 158 -23.84 -1.60 12.04
N SER A 159 -24.07 -2.91 11.83
CA SER A 159 -25.35 -3.44 11.31
C SER A 159 -26.11 -4.31 12.32
N SER A 160 -25.49 -4.72 13.41
CA SER A 160 -26.05 -5.68 14.36
C SER A 160 -25.61 -5.44 15.79
N LYS A 161 -26.32 -6.02 16.75
CA LYS A 161 -25.92 -6.00 18.18
C LYS A 161 -24.54 -6.63 18.39
N LEU A 162 -24.18 -7.67 17.62
CA LEU A 162 -22.86 -8.28 17.70
C LEU A 162 -21.75 -7.28 17.30
N GLU A 163 -21.98 -6.54 16.23
CA GLU A 163 -21.03 -5.52 15.76
C GLU A 163 -21.00 -4.28 16.66
N PHE A 164 -22.12 -3.86 17.23
CA PHE A 164 -22.13 -2.84 18.27
C PHE A 164 -21.26 -3.24 19.47
N ASN A 165 -21.35 -4.49 19.93
CA ASN A 165 -20.46 -4.98 20.98
C ASN A 165 -18.99 -5.05 20.51
N ALA A 166 -18.72 -5.44 19.26
CA ALA A 166 -17.39 -5.38 18.67
C ALA A 166 -16.84 -3.94 18.64
N HIS A 167 -17.66 -2.95 18.27
CA HIS A 167 -17.32 -1.53 18.39
C HIS A 167 -16.88 -1.17 19.80
N ARG A 168 -17.62 -1.57 20.83
CA ARG A 168 -17.28 -1.27 22.24
C ARG A 168 -15.95 -1.92 22.63
N LEU A 169 -15.67 -3.13 22.16
CA LEU A 169 -14.38 -3.80 22.37
C LEU A 169 -13.25 -3.06 21.68
N LEU A 170 -13.44 -2.62 20.44
CA LEU A 170 -12.48 -1.81 19.70
C LEU A 170 -12.18 -0.49 20.41
N ARG A 171 -13.22 0.21 20.91
CA ARG A 171 -13.05 1.44 21.70
C ARG A 171 -12.28 1.17 23.00
N SER A 172 -12.56 0.05 23.67
CA SER A 172 -11.81 -0.34 24.88
C SER A 172 -10.34 -0.63 24.59
N MET A 173 -10.04 -1.29 23.44
CA MET A 173 -8.67 -1.50 22.97
C MET A 173 -7.96 -0.18 22.66
N ASP A 174 -8.65 0.76 22.01
CA ASP A 174 -8.09 2.06 21.65
C ASP A 174 -7.69 2.88 22.88
N LEU A 175 -8.55 2.89 23.88
CA LEU A 175 -8.33 3.59 25.16
C LEU A 175 -7.49 2.79 26.16
N ASN A 176 -7.07 1.57 25.80
CA ASN A 176 -6.37 0.63 26.67
C ASN A 176 -7.07 0.49 28.04
N THR A 177 -8.39 0.28 28.03
CA THR A 177 -9.21 0.17 29.24
C THR A 177 -10.04 -1.12 29.24
N LEU A 178 -10.58 -1.49 30.41
CA LEU A 178 -11.51 -2.59 30.53
C LEU A 178 -12.87 -2.22 29.92
N LEU A 179 -13.55 -3.19 29.30
CA LEU A 179 -14.88 -3.00 28.75
C LEU A 179 -15.89 -2.45 29.79
N SER A 180 -15.78 -2.91 31.06
CA SER A 180 -16.60 -2.46 32.18
C SER A 180 -16.36 -1.01 32.59
N LYS A 181 -15.22 -0.44 32.19
CA LYS A 181 -14.82 0.95 32.50
C LYS A 181 -14.91 1.88 31.29
N LEU A 182 -15.38 1.38 30.14
CA LEU A 182 -15.50 2.18 28.92
C LEU A 182 -16.54 3.29 29.11
N PRO A 183 -16.15 4.58 29.01
CA PRO A 183 -17.11 5.69 29.17
C PRO A 183 -18.19 5.69 28.07
N MET A 184 -19.40 6.06 28.42
CA MET A 184 -20.53 6.11 27.47
C MET A 184 -20.27 7.07 26.31
N GLN A 185 -19.60 8.19 26.55
CA GLN A 185 -19.27 9.20 25.53
C GLN A 185 -18.24 8.72 24.51
N GLU A 186 -17.49 7.66 24.82
CA GLU A 186 -16.51 7.05 23.93
C GLU A 186 -17.14 6.00 22.99
N GLN A 187 -18.42 5.72 23.16
CA GLN A 187 -19.16 4.72 22.40
C GLN A 187 -20.09 5.39 21.40
N ALA A 188 -20.26 4.77 20.24
CA ALA A 188 -21.36 5.09 19.33
C ALA A 188 -22.71 4.80 19.99
N ALA A 189 -23.75 5.51 19.58
CA ALA A 189 -25.09 5.21 20.06
C ALA A 189 -25.57 3.84 19.50
N PRO A 190 -26.28 3.03 20.27
CA PRO A 190 -26.82 1.75 19.77
C PRO A 190 -27.71 1.89 18.53
N SER A 191 -28.20 3.09 18.26
CA SER A 191 -29.04 3.45 17.10
C SER A 191 -28.24 3.76 15.82
N GLU A 192 -26.88 3.72 15.84
CA GLU A 192 -26.04 4.03 14.67
C GLU A 192 -25.98 2.84 13.69
N HIS A 193 -27.13 2.45 13.15
CA HIS A 193 -27.29 1.42 12.12
C HIS A 193 -28.27 1.85 11.03
N PHE A 194 -28.36 1.08 9.97
CA PHE A 194 -29.32 1.33 8.91
C PHE A 194 -30.76 1.15 9.39
N TYR A 195 -31.63 2.03 8.92
CA TYR A 195 -33.07 1.94 9.01
C TYR A 195 -33.67 1.93 7.61
N SER A 196 -34.82 1.28 7.43
CA SER A 196 -35.58 1.38 6.19
C SER A 196 -36.11 2.81 6.00
N TYR A 197 -36.44 3.17 4.76
CA TYR A 197 -37.01 4.48 4.46
C TYR A 197 -38.29 4.76 5.27
N ALA A 198 -39.16 3.74 5.41
CA ALA A 198 -40.40 3.86 6.20
C ALA A 198 -40.10 4.11 7.70
N GLU A 199 -39.14 3.42 8.28
CA GLU A 199 -38.73 3.64 9.67
C GLU A 199 -38.15 5.04 9.87
N MET A 200 -37.37 5.55 8.89
CA MET A 200 -36.81 6.90 8.98
C MET A 200 -37.89 7.97 8.88
N ILE A 201 -38.89 7.79 8.00
CA ILE A 201 -40.06 8.69 7.95
C ILE A 201 -40.78 8.69 9.30
N ALA A 202 -41.07 7.53 9.86
CA ALA A 202 -41.72 7.42 11.15
C ALA A 202 -40.95 8.08 12.28
N ARG A 203 -39.62 7.95 12.29
CA ARG A 203 -38.73 8.59 13.28
C ARG A 203 -38.65 10.10 13.14
N CYS A 204 -38.77 10.64 11.91
CA CYS A 204 -38.74 12.07 11.64
C CYS A 204 -40.11 12.74 11.78
N GLU A 205 -41.22 11.99 11.84
CA GLU A 205 -42.59 12.48 11.93
C GLU A 205 -42.82 13.77 11.09
N HIS A 206 -43.22 14.86 11.73
CA HIS A 206 -43.53 16.15 11.08
C HIS A 206 -42.30 16.91 10.51
N HIS A 207 -41.11 16.27 10.46
CA HIS A 207 -39.86 16.87 10.00
C HIS A 207 -39.34 16.22 8.70
N SER A 208 -40.24 15.80 7.79
CA SER A 208 -39.89 15.17 6.50
C SER A 208 -38.94 16.00 5.62
N TYR A 209 -38.91 17.33 5.80
CA TYR A 209 -37.97 18.22 5.12
C TYR A 209 -36.50 17.87 5.41
N LEU A 210 -36.17 17.28 6.58
CA LEU A 210 -34.82 16.83 6.92
C LEU A 210 -34.34 15.71 5.97
N LEU A 211 -35.23 14.76 5.66
CA LEU A 211 -34.96 13.68 4.71
C LEU A 211 -34.80 14.22 3.28
N ILE A 212 -35.72 15.12 2.87
CA ILE A 212 -35.69 15.75 1.54
C ILE A 212 -34.37 16.53 1.35
N ASN A 213 -33.96 17.30 2.34
CA ASN A 213 -32.73 18.06 2.28
C ASN A 213 -31.50 17.14 2.26
N ALA A 214 -31.47 16.06 3.07
CA ALA A 214 -30.41 15.07 3.02
C ALA A 214 -30.27 14.42 1.63
N GLN A 215 -31.40 14.08 1.01
CA GLN A 215 -31.41 13.55 -0.35
C GLN A 215 -30.85 14.55 -1.37
N LYS A 216 -31.26 15.81 -1.28
CA LYS A 216 -30.74 16.88 -2.15
C LYS A 216 -29.22 17.07 -2.01
N LEU A 217 -28.65 16.89 -0.80
CA LEU A 217 -27.20 16.97 -0.62
C LEU A 217 -26.50 15.82 -1.34
N LEU A 218 -27.01 14.59 -1.25
CA LEU A 218 -26.45 13.44 -1.98
C LEU A 218 -26.50 13.65 -3.49
N GLU A 219 -27.60 14.22 -4.02
CA GLU A 219 -27.77 14.52 -5.45
C GLU A 219 -26.80 15.62 -5.96
N GLN A 220 -26.39 16.56 -5.09
CA GLN A 220 -25.40 17.58 -5.43
C GLN A 220 -23.98 17.03 -5.53
N CYS A 221 -23.72 15.86 -5.00
CA CYS A 221 -22.41 15.22 -4.99
C CYS A 221 -22.28 14.30 -6.21
N GLN A 222 -21.68 14.82 -7.28
CA GLN A 222 -21.46 14.11 -8.55
C GLN A 222 -19.98 13.76 -8.70
N PHE A 223 -19.57 12.64 -8.09
CA PHE A 223 -18.18 12.21 -8.14
C PHE A 223 -17.98 11.20 -9.26
N SER A 224 -17.21 11.57 -10.27
CA SER A 224 -16.77 10.68 -11.34
C SER A 224 -15.27 10.43 -11.24
N PHE A 225 -14.86 9.17 -11.36
CA PHE A 225 -13.46 8.78 -11.30
C PHE A 225 -13.13 7.74 -12.37
N TYR A 226 -12.03 7.98 -13.08
CA TYR A 226 -11.56 7.09 -14.13
C TYR A 226 -10.41 6.23 -13.64
N PHE A 227 -10.71 4.99 -13.26
CA PHE A 227 -9.78 4.06 -12.63
C PHE A 227 -8.64 3.60 -13.52
N GLN A 228 -8.86 3.42 -14.81
CA GLN A 228 -7.90 2.79 -15.72
C GLN A 228 -6.75 3.69 -16.19
N ALA A 229 -6.77 4.98 -15.91
CA ALA A 229 -5.72 5.90 -16.36
C ALA A 229 -4.53 5.90 -15.40
N ILE A 230 -3.31 5.79 -15.93
CA ILE A 230 -2.08 5.97 -15.14
C ILE A 230 -2.00 7.41 -14.66
N LYS A 231 -1.78 7.60 -13.35
CA LYS A 231 -1.77 8.90 -12.67
C LYS A 231 -0.40 9.28 -12.13
N ASN A 232 0.60 8.44 -12.37
CA ASN A 232 1.99 8.73 -12.02
C ASN A 232 2.50 9.99 -12.71
N LYS A 233 3.58 10.54 -12.18
CA LYS A 233 4.27 11.69 -12.75
C LYS A 233 4.65 11.43 -14.21
N ARG A 234 4.31 12.36 -15.10
CA ARG A 234 4.61 12.37 -16.55
C ARG A 234 5.29 13.69 -16.91
N ASP A 235 5.81 13.76 -18.12
CA ASP A 235 6.37 14.99 -18.72
C ASP A 235 7.45 15.59 -17.80
N LEU A 236 8.56 14.86 -17.64
CA LEU A 236 9.65 15.23 -16.72
C LEU A 236 10.47 16.41 -17.25
N LEU A 237 10.67 16.51 -18.56
CA LEU A 237 11.44 17.54 -19.23
C LEU A 237 10.58 18.64 -19.87
N GLY A 238 9.30 18.36 -20.15
CA GLY A 238 8.40 19.32 -20.76
C GLY A 238 7.29 18.67 -21.58
N SER A 239 7.63 17.68 -22.40
CA SER A 239 6.68 16.90 -23.18
C SER A 239 7.05 15.42 -23.22
N GLY A 240 6.08 14.55 -23.54
CA GLY A 240 6.33 13.11 -23.68
C GLY A 240 7.33 12.76 -24.78
N GLY A 241 7.38 13.54 -25.86
CA GLY A 241 8.35 13.38 -26.95
C GLY A 241 9.78 13.71 -26.50
N GLU A 242 9.96 14.82 -25.79
CA GLU A 242 11.27 15.19 -25.21
C GLU A 242 11.75 14.14 -24.19
N ASP A 243 10.86 13.61 -23.39
CA ASP A 243 11.17 12.55 -22.44
C ASP A 243 11.62 11.26 -23.16
N PHE A 244 10.97 10.88 -24.27
CA PHE A 244 11.35 9.71 -25.06
C PHE A 244 12.72 9.89 -25.75
N ASP A 245 12.96 11.02 -26.38
CA ASP A 245 14.25 11.35 -27.01
C ASP A 245 15.38 11.31 -25.96
N TYR A 246 15.13 11.84 -24.79
CA TYR A 246 16.09 11.80 -23.68
C TYR A 246 16.34 10.37 -23.18
N LEU A 247 15.29 9.56 -23.00
CA LEU A 247 15.44 8.15 -22.63
C LEU A 247 16.29 7.39 -23.66
N ARG A 248 16.01 7.59 -24.95
CA ARG A 248 16.76 6.98 -26.04
C ARG A 248 18.23 7.41 -26.03
N GLN A 249 18.49 8.71 -25.89
CA GLN A 249 19.85 9.26 -25.80
C GLN A 249 20.63 8.66 -24.64
N GLN A 250 20.06 8.63 -23.42
CA GLN A 250 20.71 8.07 -22.24
C GLN A 250 20.94 6.56 -22.37
N THR A 251 20.00 5.83 -22.98
CA THR A 251 20.16 4.42 -23.27
C THR A 251 21.34 4.15 -24.18
N TYR A 252 21.49 4.88 -25.28
CA TYR A 252 22.63 4.70 -26.20
C TYR A 252 23.97 5.14 -25.60
N GLN A 253 23.98 6.20 -24.81
CA GLN A 253 25.17 6.62 -24.07
C GLN A 253 25.59 5.54 -23.08
N GLY A 254 24.66 4.96 -22.35
CA GLY A 254 24.91 3.84 -21.44
C GLY A 254 25.36 2.58 -22.17
N ALA A 255 24.76 2.27 -23.35
CA ALA A 255 25.14 1.15 -24.17
C ALA A 255 26.61 1.22 -24.64
N GLN A 256 27.10 2.41 -25.00
CA GLN A 256 28.52 2.62 -25.34
C GLN A 256 29.46 2.32 -24.18
N ASN A 257 29.03 2.60 -22.95
CA ASN A 257 29.82 2.32 -21.75
C ASN A 257 29.78 0.83 -21.33
N ARG A 258 28.67 0.15 -21.58
CA ARG A 258 28.43 -1.23 -21.13
C ARG A 258 28.91 -2.29 -22.14
N TYR A 259 28.84 -1.99 -23.46
CA TYR A 259 29.23 -2.92 -24.52
C TYR A 259 30.48 -2.41 -25.25
N PRO A 260 31.63 -3.14 -25.18
CA PRO A 260 32.86 -2.76 -25.88
C PRO A 260 32.66 -2.60 -27.40
N LYS A 261 31.72 -3.38 -27.96
CA LYS A 261 31.27 -3.30 -29.35
C LYS A 261 29.75 -3.48 -29.38
N LEU A 262 29.06 -2.45 -29.81
CA LEU A 262 27.62 -2.47 -29.95
C LEU A 262 27.21 -3.29 -31.19
N SER A 263 26.88 -4.57 -30.98
CA SER A 263 26.49 -5.48 -32.06
C SER A 263 25.10 -5.12 -32.61
N GLN A 264 24.81 -5.60 -33.83
CA GLN A 264 23.51 -5.41 -34.47
C GLN A 264 22.37 -6.01 -33.61
N LYS A 265 22.58 -7.20 -33.02
CA LYS A 265 21.63 -7.86 -32.12
C LYS A 265 21.26 -6.98 -30.91
N VAL A 266 22.25 -6.33 -30.30
CA VAL A 266 22.00 -5.42 -29.15
C VAL A 266 21.23 -4.18 -29.58
N ARG A 267 21.56 -3.59 -30.75
CA ARG A 267 20.82 -2.43 -31.28
C ARG A 267 19.35 -2.73 -31.54
N GLU A 268 19.08 -3.84 -32.23
CA GLU A 268 17.72 -4.31 -32.51
C GLU A 268 16.91 -4.54 -31.23
N ARG A 269 17.56 -5.12 -30.22
CA ARG A 269 16.92 -5.32 -28.92
C ARG A 269 16.62 -4.00 -28.21
N ILE A 270 17.54 -3.02 -28.20
CA ILE A 270 17.33 -1.68 -27.61
C ILE A 270 16.14 -1.00 -28.30
N GLU A 271 16.11 -0.94 -29.64
CA GLU A 271 15.01 -0.29 -30.37
C GLU A 271 13.67 -0.95 -30.07
N LYS A 272 13.61 -2.28 -30.13
CA LYS A 272 12.40 -3.05 -29.80
C LYS A 272 11.88 -2.73 -28.39
N GLU A 273 12.77 -2.63 -27.40
CA GLU A 273 12.39 -2.31 -26.03
C GLU A 273 11.92 -0.85 -25.90
N LEU A 274 12.62 0.11 -26.53
CA LEU A 274 12.26 1.52 -26.50
C LEU A 274 10.88 1.77 -27.14
N GLU A 275 10.62 1.17 -28.31
CA GLU A 275 9.32 1.27 -28.98
C GLU A 275 8.18 0.74 -28.07
N LEU A 276 8.39 -0.39 -27.40
CA LEU A 276 7.38 -0.97 -26.52
C LEU A 276 7.18 -0.14 -25.24
N ILE A 277 8.25 0.44 -24.69
CA ILE A 277 8.20 1.34 -23.53
C ILE A 277 7.41 2.61 -23.88
N GLU A 278 7.64 3.19 -25.07
CA GLU A 278 6.91 4.36 -25.55
C GLU A 278 5.44 4.04 -25.78
N GLN A 279 5.15 2.98 -26.56
CA GLN A 279 3.79 2.54 -26.88
C GLN A 279 2.95 2.28 -25.61
N LYS A 280 3.55 1.77 -24.54
CA LYS A 280 2.89 1.52 -23.26
C LYS A 280 2.82 2.76 -22.34
N GLY A 281 3.45 3.86 -22.69
CA GLY A 281 3.49 5.08 -21.90
C GLY A 281 4.34 4.96 -20.62
N PHE A 282 5.36 4.09 -20.62
CA PHE A 282 6.22 3.85 -19.47
C PHE A 282 7.53 4.66 -19.46
N VAL A 283 7.70 5.60 -20.41
CA VAL A 283 8.90 6.42 -20.56
C VAL A 283 9.27 7.13 -19.26
N SER A 284 8.33 7.86 -18.66
CA SER A 284 8.56 8.57 -17.38
C SER A 284 8.90 7.63 -16.24
N TYR A 285 8.37 6.41 -16.24
CA TYR A 285 8.69 5.40 -15.22
C TYR A 285 10.17 4.98 -15.29
N PHE A 286 10.69 4.74 -16.49
CA PHE A 286 12.11 4.45 -16.70
C PHE A 286 12.99 5.64 -16.33
N LEU A 287 12.62 6.86 -16.74
CA LEU A 287 13.38 8.07 -16.45
C LEU A 287 13.45 8.39 -14.94
N ILE A 288 12.37 8.18 -14.19
CA ILE A 288 12.37 8.38 -12.73
C ILE A 288 13.33 7.38 -12.06
N ASN A 289 13.31 6.12 -12.47
CA ASN A 289 14.24 5.12 -11.94
C ASN A 289 15.69 5.40 -12.36
N TYR A 290 15.91 5.86 -13.60
CA TYR A 290 17.23 6.32 -14.05
C TYR A 290 17.73 7.50 -13.21
N ASP A 291 16.90 8.50 -12.97
CA ASP A 291 17.22 9.65 -12.12
C ASP A 291 17.63 9.24 -10.72
N LEU A 292 16.89 8.28 -10.14
CA LEU A 292 17.16 7.74 -8.81
C LEU A 292 18.54 7.06 -8.74
N VAL A 293 18.84 6.19 -9.70
CA VAL A 293 20.13 5.48 -9.71
C VAL A 293 21.30 6.40 -10.09
N ASN A 294 21.06 7.38 -10.96
CA ASN A 294 22.05 8.39 -11.32
C ASN A 294 22.42 9.27 -10.12
N TYR A 295 21.44 9.71 -9.31
CA TYR A 295 21.70 10.39 -8.05
C TYR A 295 22.54 9.54 -7.11
N ALA A 296 22.19 8.27 -6.93
CA ALA A 296 22.92 7.34 -6.08
C ALA A 296 24.38 7.14 -6.55
N GLN A 297 24.60 7.02 -7.86
CA GLN A 297 25.94 6.90 -8.44
C GLN A 297 26.79 8.12 -8.20
N HIS A 298 26.25 9.34 -8.36
CA HIS A 298 26.96 10.60 -8.07
C HIS A 298 27.31 10.77 -6.58
N ARG A 299 26.54 10.13 -5.70
CA ARG A 299 26.80 10.11 -4.25
C ARG A 299 27.67 8.92 -3.82
N ASN A 300 28.14 8.09 -4.75
CA ASN A 300 28.84 6.84 -4.47
C ASN A 300 28.03 5.86 -3.59
N PHE A 301 26.71 5.86 -3.72
CA PHE A 301 25.84 4.89 -3.06
C PHE A 301 25.74 3.62 -3.89
N TYR A 302 25.89 2.48 -3.21
CA TYR A 302 25.68 1.19 -3.86
C TYR A 302 24.20 0.88 -3.98
N HIS A 303 23.81 0.41 -5.16
CA HIS A 303 22.45 -0.08 -5.44
C HIS A 303 22.49 -1.36 -6.26
N VAL A 304 21.38 -2.10 -6.22
CA VAL A 304 21.16 -3.30 -7.05
C VAL A 304 19.73 -3.28 -7.56
N GLY A 305 19.57 -3.18 -8.87
CA GLY A 305 18.27 -3.41 -9.52
C GLY A 305 18.07 -4.91 -9.71
N ARG A 306 16.97 -5.42 -9.16
CA ARG A 306 16.61 -6.85 -9.20
C ARG A 306 15.19 -7.10 -9.71
N GLY A 307 14.78 -8.35 -9.71
CA GLY A 307 13.46 -8.76 -10.18
C GLY A 307 13.35 -8.81 -11.70
N SER A 308 12.15 -8.60 -12.22
CA SER A 308 11.86 -8.68 -13.65
C SER A 308 12.53 -7.59 -14.48
N GLY A 309 12.91 -6.46 -13.86
CA GLY A 309 13.64 -5.37 -14.51
C GLY A 309 15.01 -5.78 -15.09
N ALA A 310 15.62 -6.84 -14.55
CA ALA A 310 16.86 -7.41 -15.07
C ALA A 310 16.74 -8.01 -16.49
N ASN A 311 15.53 -8.17 -17.01
CA ASN A 311 15.31 -8.65 -18.39
C ASN A 311 15.39 -7.54 -19.45
N SER A 312 15.57 -6.27 -19.04
CA SER A 312 15.60 -5.12 -19.95
C SER A 312 17.01 -4.67 -20.26
N VAL A 313 17.38 -4.63 -21.56
CA VAL A 313 18.64 -4.03 -22.04
C VAL A 313 18.62 -2.53 -21.81
N VAL A 314 17.48 -1.86 -21.95
CA VAL A 314 17.33 -0.44 -21.64
C VAL A 314 17.65 -0.17 -20.17
N ALA A 315 17.10 -0.96 -19.24
CA ALA A 315 17.39 -0.82 -17.80
C ALA A 315 18.88 -1.10 -17.49
N TYR A 316 19.50 -2.07 -18.17
CA TYR A 316 20.94 -2.33 -18.05
C TYR A 316 21.79 -1.16 -18.54
N CYS A 317 21.47 -0.60 -19.72
CA CYS A 317 22.18 0.56 -20.28
C CYS A 317 22.04 1.79 -19.38
N LEU A 318 20.86 2.02 -18.77
CA LEU A 318 20.62 3.11 -17.84
C LEU A 318 21.28 2.91 -16.46
N GLY A 319 21.90 1.76 -16.21
CA GLY A 319 22.49 1.46 -14.90
C GLY A 319 21.49 1.15 -13.78
N ILE A 320 20.23 0.91 -14.12
CA ILE A 320 19.18 0.50 -13.15
C ILE A 320 19.48 -0.91 -12.64
N THR A 321 19.97 -1.78 -13.51
CA THR A 321 20.46 -3.13 -13.15
C THR A 321 21.88 -3.34 -13.67
N ASP A 322 22.65 -4.21 -13.00
CA ASP A 322 23.99 -4.66 -13.44
C ASP A 322 23.98 -6.05 -14.08
N VAL A 323 22.80 -6.63 -14.30
CA VAL A 323 22.64 -7.91 -14.99
C VAL A 323 22.52 -7.64 -16.50
N ASP A 324 23.43 -8.23 -17.31
CA ASP A 324 23.34 -8.15 -18.77
C ASP A 324 22.32 -9.18 -19.29
N PRO A 325 21.16 -8.75 -19.80
CA PRO A 325 20.17 -9.68 -20.31
C PRO A 325 20.57 -10.33 -21.64
N MET A 326 21.55 -9.79 -22.34
CA MET A 326 22.06 -10.38 -23.57
C MET A 326 23.05 -11.54 -23.29
N GLU A 327 23.86 -11.40 -22.22
CA GLU A 327 24.77 -12.47 -21.75
C GLU A 327 23.98 -13.70 -21.25
N LEU A 328 22.87 -13.44 -20.54
CA LEU A 328 22.06 -14.48 -19.89
C LEU A 328 20.85 -14.90 -20.73
N ASP A 329 20.72 -14.42 -21.97
CA ASP A 329 19.59 -14.69 -22.89
C ASP A 329 18.21 -14.50 -22.22
N LEU A 330 18.02 -13.37 -21.50
CA LEU A 330 16.81 -13.08 -20.78
C LEU A 330 15.74 -12.46 -21.69
N TYR A 331 14.49 -12.91 -21.50
CA TYR A 331 13.36 -12.46 -22.32
C TYR A 331 12.75 -11.17 -21.77
N PHE A 332 12.73 -10.11 -22.59
CA PHE A 332 12.11 -8.82 -22.24
C PHE A 332 10.61 -8.93 -22.03
N GLU A 333 9.95 -9.79 -22.75
CA GLU A 333 8.52 -10.01 -22.72
C GLU A 333 8.02 -10.50 -21.34
N ARG A 334 8.91 -11.04 -20.52
CA ARG A 334 8.63 -11.34 -19.10
C ARG A 334 8.50 -10.07 -18.25
N PHE A 335 9.17 -9.00 -18.63
CA PHE A 335 9.16 -7.70 -17.95
C PHE A 335 8.06 -6.80 -18.50
N ILE A 336 8.08 -6.56 -19.83
CA ILE A 336 7.05 -5.78 -20.55
C ILE A 336 6.63 -6.56 -21.79
N ASN A 337 5.29 -6.65 -22.00
CA ASN A 337 4.70 -7.23 -23.19
C ASN A 337 3.46 -6.45 -23.63
N LEU A 338 2.92 -6.75 -24.80
CA LEU A 338 1.77 -6.04 -25.38
C LEU A 338 0.49 -6.11 -24.52
N TYR A 339 0.34 -7.15 -23.72
CA TYR A 339 -0.86 -7.37 -22.88
C TYR A 339 -0.74 -6.73 -21.50
N ARG A 340 0.44 -6.27 -21.11
CA ARG A 340 0.64 -5.65 -19.80
C ARG A 340 0.09 -4.23 -19.78
N GLU A 341 -0.84 -3.96 -18.89
CA GLU A 341 -1.47 -2.64 -18.71
C GLU A 341 -0.75 -1.77 -17.68
N ASN A 342 -0.25 -2.39 -16.61
CA ASN A 342 0.43 -1.69 -15.53
C ASN A 342 1.94 -1.59 -15.78
N PRO A 343 2.61 -0.51 -15.31
CA PRO A 343 4.06 -0.41 -15.36
C PRO A 343 4.73 -1.61 -14.69
N PRO A 344 5.90 -2.02 -15.16
CA PRO A 344 6.66 -3.07 -14.51
C PRO A 344 7.27 -2.61 -13.20
N ASP A 345 7.45 -3.50 -12.22
CA ASP A 345 8.13 -3.17 -10.97
C ASP A 345 9.65 -3.21 -11.15
N PHE A 346 10.32 -2.09 -10.86
CA PHE A 346 11.75 -2.07 -10.58
C PHE A 346 11.95 -2.14 -9.07
N ASP A 347 12.54 -3.21 -8.60
CA ASP A 347 13.00 -3.35 -7.21
C ASP A 347 14.44 -2.83 -7.14
N ILE A 348 14.67 -1.67 -6.56
CA ILE A 348 16.01 -1.11 -6.41
C ILE A 348 16.40 -1.15 -4.94
N ASP A 349 17.34 -2.05 -4.63
CA ASP A 349 17.93 -2.17 -3.30
C ASP A 349 19.06 -1.14 -3.13
N PHE A 350 19.02 -0.38 -2.04
CA PHE A 350 20.08 0.50 -1.58
C PHE A 350 20.68 0.01 -0.26
N SER A 351 21.88 0.42 0.06
CA SER A 351 22.40 0.21 1.40
C SER A 351 21.44 0.81 2.45
N TRP A 352 21.25 0.10 3.54
CA TRP A 352 20.40 0.59 4.64
C TRP A 352 20.87 1.94 5.22
N THR A 353 22.15 2.28 5.05
CA THR A 353 22.73 3.56 5.46
C THR A 353 22.37 4.70 4.51
N ASP A 354 22.15 4.43 3.23
CA ASP A 354 22.04 5.43 2.17
C ASP A 354 20.58 5.63 1.71
N ARG A 355 19.71 4.64 1.94
CA ARG A 355 18.32 4.62 1.45
C ARG A 355 17.52 5.86 1.83
N ASP A 356 17.63 6.31 3.08
CA ASP A 356 16.81 7.43 3.56
C ASP A 356 17.23 8.76 2.91
N GLU A 357 18.51 8.91 2.52
CA GLU A 357 18.96 10.06 1.73
C GLU A 357 18.43 10.00 0.30
N VAL A 358 18.34 8.81 -0.30
CA VAL A 358 17.72 8.61 -1.62
C VAL A 358 16.23 8.97 -1.59
N ILE A 359 15.51 8.57 -0.54
CA ILE A 359 14.12 8.98 -0.33
C ILE A 359 14.00 10.49 -0.20
N ALA A 360 14.84 11.12 0.62
CA ALA A 360 14.86 12.57 0.79
C ALA A 360 15.12 13.32 -0.53
N TYR A 361 15.98 12.77 -1.39
CA TYR A 361 16.20 13.32 -2.73
C TYR A 361 14.92 13.34 -3.58
N LEU A 362 14.14 12.23 -3.59
CA LEU A 362 12.88 12.18 -4.32
C LEU A 362 11.88 13.23 -3.82
N PHE A 363 11.74 13.35 -2.50
CA PHE A 363 10.89 14.38 -1.91
C PHE A 363 11.37 15.78 -2.29
N LYS A 364 12.68 16.08 -2.18
CA LYS A 364 13.23 17.38 -2.52
C LYS A 364 13.02 17.73 -3.99
N LYS A 365 13.15 16.77 -4.91
CA LYS A 365 13.09 17.01 -6.35
C LYS A 365 11.67 17.11 -6.87
N TYR A 366 10.78 16.22 -6.45
CA TYR A 366 9.46 16.07 -7.05
C TYR A 366 8.32 16.69 -6.24
N GLN A 367 8.55 17.04 -4.97
CA GLN A 367 7.56 17.75 -4.17
C GLN A 367 7.43 19.19 -4.63
N LYS A 368 6.20 19.67 -4.78
CA LYS A 368 5.93 21.08 -5.04
C LYS A 368 5.64 21.83 -3.74
N ARG A 369 5.96 23.11 -3.74
CA ARG A 369 5.68 23.97 -2.58
C ARG A 369 4.16 24.05 -2.37
N ASN A 370 3.70 23.78 -1.15
CA ASN A 370 2.30 23.80 -0.73
C ASN A 370 1.38 22.75 -1.38
N ASP A 371 1.94 21.70 -2.02
CA ASP A 371 1.17 20.64 -2.62
C ASP A 371 1.91 19.31 -2.59
N ALA A 372 1.20 18.19 -2.39
CA ALA A 372 1.80 16.86 -2.24
C ALA A 372 1.83 16.12 -3.57
N HIS A 373 3.02 15.96 -4.16
CA HIS A 373 3.22 15.15 -5.36
C HIS A 373 3.98 13.85 -5.08
N VAL A 374 4.61 13.76 -3.90
CA VAL A 374 5.36 12.59 -3.42
C VAL A 374 4.85 12.19 -2.06
N ALA A 375 4.64 10.91 -1.84
CA ALA A 375 4.36 10.35 -0.53
C ALA A 375 4.86 8.91 -0.43
N LEU A 376 5.18 8.46 0.79
CA LEU A 376 5.36 7.04 1.06
C LEU A 376 4.02 6.34 0.92
N LEU A 377 4.04 5.14 0.38
CA LEU A 377 2.86 4.31 0.28
C LEU A 377 2.44 3.81 1.67
N GLY A 378 1.14 3.88 1.96
CA GLY A 378 0.55 3.33 3.17
C GLY A 378 0.44 1.81 3.13
N SER A 379 0.22 1.24 4.28
CA SER A 379 -0.16 -0.16 4.51
C SER A 379 -0.99 -0.23 5.79
N TYR A 380 -1.65 -1.35 6.04
CA TYR A 380 -2.45 -1.51 7.25
C TYR A 380 -1.96 -2.67 8.07
N SER A 381 -1.82 -2.45 9.37
CA SER A 381 -1.75 -3.55 10.32
C SER A 381 -3.17 -4.05 10.57
N THR A 382 -3.37 -5.36 10.47
CA THR A 382 -4.67 -5.98 10.74
C THR A 382 -4.63 -6.79 12.03
N PHE A 383 -5.79 -7.03 12.61
CA PHE A 383 -5.92 -7.88 13.79
C PHE A 383 -5.71 -9.35 13.41
N GLN A 384 -4.49 -9.84 13.60
CA GLN A 384 -4.17 -11.26 13.43
C GLN A 384 -4.68 -12.08 14.61
N TYR A 385 -5.09 -13.34 14.37
CA TYR A 385 -5.81 -14.18 15.33
C TYR A 385 -5.21 -14.20 16.74
N LYS A 386 -3.90 -14.43 16.86
CA LYS A 386 -3.22 -14.45 18.18
C LYS A 386 -3.19 -13.08 18.85
N SER A 387 -3.03 -12.00 18.07
CA SER A 387 -3.00 -10.65 18.63
C SER A 387 -4.38 -10.22 19.11
N VAL A 388 -5.44 -10.53 18.34
CA VAL A 388 -6.81 -10.19 18.72
C VAL A 388 -7.26 -10.93 19.97
N LEU A 389 -6.90 -12.21 20.13
CA LEU A 389 -7.19 -12.96 21.38
C LEU A 389 -6.52 -12.31 22.59
N ARG A 390 -5.27 -11.85 22.42
CA ARG A 390 -4.54 -11.18 23.51
C ARG A 390 -5.17 -9.83 23.87
N GLU A 391 -5.51 -9.03 22.88
CA GLU A 391 -6.14 -7.71 23.12
C GLU A 391 -7.54 -7.87 23.72
N LEU A 392 -8.34 -8.81 23.24
CA LEU A 392 -9.65 -9.14 23.84
C LEU A 392 -9.50 -9.62 25.29
N GLY A 393 -8.56 -10.51 25.56
CA GLY A 393 -8.29 -10.98 26.93
C GLY A 393 -7.98 -9.83 27.89
N LYS A 394 -7.17 -8.84 27.48
CA LYS A 394 -6.88 -7.63 28.27
C LYS A 394 -8.15 -6.81 28.53
N VAL A 395 -8.95 -6.57 27.48
CA VAL A 395 -10.20 -5.78 27.56
C VAL A 395 -11.24 -6.44 28.45
N PHE A 396 -11.31 -7.76 28.48
CA PHE A 396 -12.15 -8.52 29.41
C PHE A 396 -11.56 -8.63 30.82
N GLY A 397 -10.31 -8.21 31.01
CA GLY A 397 -9.63 -8.22 32.32
C GLY A 397 -9.05 -9.57 32.73
N LEU A 398 -8.78 -10.45 31.78
CA LEU A 398 -8.15 -11.74 32.09
C LEU A 398 -6.70 -11.55 32.52
N PRO A 399 -6.24 -12.31 33.57
CA PRO A 399 -4.84 -12.40 33.94
C PRO A 399 -3.98 -12.90 32.75
N LYS A 400 -2.70 -12.49 32.71
CA LYS A 400 -1.77 -12.88 31.64
C LYS A 400 -1.69 -14.41 31.47
N MET A 401 -1.70 -15.19 32.56
CA MET A 401 -1.63 -16.67 32.50
C MET A 401 -2.86 -17.27 31.80
N GLU A 402 -4.05 -16.72 32.04
CA GLU A 402 -5.29 -17.17 31.38
C GLU A 402 -5.29 -16.81 29.89
N ILE A 403 -4.78 -15.63 29.54
CA ILE A 403 -4.61 -15.23 28.13
C ILE A 403 -3.64 -16.18 27.40
N GLU A 404 -2.49 -16.50 27.98
CA GLU A 404 -1.52 -17.44 27.39
C GLU A 404 -2.10 -18.88 27.31
N SER A 405 -2.85 -19.32 28.31
CA SER A 405 -3.59 -20.57 28.26
C SER A 405 -4.62 -20.60 27.12
N LEU A 406 -5.41 -19.53 26.97
CA LEU A 406 -6.36 -19.40 25.86
C LEU A 406 -5.65 -19.44 24.50
N LEU A 407 -4.54 -18.73 24.33
CA LEU A 407 -3.74 -18.72 23.09
C LEU A 407 -3.20 -20.12 22.75
N HIS A 408 -2.82 -20.91 23.76
CA HIS A 408 -2.28 -22.25 23.55
C HIS A 408 -3.38 -23.25 23.15
N HIS A 409 -4.56 -23.17 23.78
CA HIS A 409 -5.61 -24.18 23.61
C HIS A 409 -6.68 -23.80 22.57
N ALA A 410 -6.78 -22.54 22.13
CA ALA A 410 -7.87 -22.05 21.27
C ALA A 410 -8.08 -22.85 19.97
N ASN A 411 -7.04 -23.49 19.45
CA ASN A 411 -7.09 -24.29 18.22
C ASN A 411 -7.04 -25.81 18.47
N GLN A 412 -7.11 -26.27 19.73
CA GLN A 412 -7.06 -27.69 20.04
C GLN A 412 -8.45 -28.32 19.96
N GLU A 413 -8.55 -29.49 19.33
CA GLU A 413 -9.79 -30.26 19.33
C GLU A 413 -10.23 -30.63 20.75
N GLY A 414 -11.51 -30.45 21.05
CA GLY A 414 -12.06 -30.77 22.37
C GLY A 414 -11.88 -29.66 23.42
N TYR A 415 -11.20 -28.55 23.11
CA TYR A 415 -11.11 -27.45 24.06
C TYR A 415 -12.48 -26.82 24.35
N ARG A 416 -12.82 -26.75 25.63
CA ARG A 416 -14.09 -26.17 26.12
C ARG A 416 -13.77 -24.92 26.95
N PRO A 417 -13.78 -23.75 26.32
CA PRO A 417 -13.55 -22.48 27.01
C PRO A 417 -14.69 -22.17 27.99
N ASP A 418 -14.37 -21.46 29.05
CA ASP A 418 -15.33 -20.84 29.95
C ASP A 418 -16.18 -19.77 29.24
N THR A 419 -17.02 -19.07 29.98
CA THR A 419 -17.91 -18.02 29.43
C THR A 419 -17.12 -16.87 28.78
N TYR A 420 -16.04 -16.39 29.42
CA TYR A 420 -15.21 -15.34 28.86
C TYR A 420 -14.42 -15.83 27.64
N GLY A 421 -13.84 -17.00 27.70
CA GLY A 421 -13.15 -17.62 26.58
C GLY A 421 -14.06 -17.79 25.35
N LYS A 422 -15.33 -18.20 25.53
CA LYS A 422 -16.34 -18.27 24.43
C LYS A 422 -16.58 -16.91 23.82
N LEU A 423 -16.77 -15.86 24.63
CA LEU A 423 -16.97 -14.49 24.13
C LEU A 423 -15.74 -14.02 23.36
N ILE A 424 -14.55 -14.21 23.91
CA ILE A 424 -13.29 -13.82 23.27
C ILE A 424 -13.13 -14.51 21.91
N LEU A 425 -13.37 -15.82 21.83
CA LEU A 425 -13.28 -16.57 20.57
C LEU A 425 -14.33 -16.12 19.54
N THR A 426 -15.54 -15.77 20.01
CA THR A 426 -16.59 -15.24 19.14
C THR A 426 -16.19 -13.89 18.52
N TYR A 427 -15.75 -12.95 19.36
CA TYR A 427 -15.34 -11.63 18.87
C TYR A 427 -14.02 -11.65 18.12
N ALA A 428 -13.13 -12.59 18.42
CA ALA A 428 -11.91 -12.79 17.66
C ALA A 428 -12.19 -13.13 16.18
N LYS A 429 -13.24 -13.90 15.89
CA LYS A 429 -13.68 -14.18 14.51
C LYS A 429 -14.24 -12.93 13.82
N VAL A 430 -14.94 -12.07 14.55
CA VAL A 430 -15.51 -10.82 14.00
C VAL A 430 -14.42 -9.80 13.68
N LEU A 431 -13.38 -9.73 14.52
CA LEU A 431 -12.30 -8.75 14.41
C LEU A 431 -11.11 -9.24 13.57
N HIS A 432 -11.06 -10.53 13.21
CA HIS A 432 -9.97 -11.10 12.43
C HIS A 432 -9.82 -10.38 11.09
N ASP A 433 -8.58 -10.06 10.72
CA ASP A 433 -8.19 -9.32 9.51
C ASP A 433 -8.75 -7.88 9.39
N MET A 434 -9.49 -7.40 10.39
CA MET A 434 -9.95 -6.01 10.41
C MET A 434 -8.75 -5.05 10.54
N PRO A 435 -8.70 -3.95 9.75
CA PRO A 435 -7.67 -2.94 9.87
C PRO A 435 -7.62 -2.32 11.28
N SER A 436 -6.44 -2.24 11.84
CA SER A 436 -6.20 -1.74 13.21
C SER A 436 -5.59 -0.33 13.23
N HIS A 437 -4.62 -0.10 12.36
CA HIS A 437 -3.97 1.20 12.21
C HIS A 437 -3.17 1.28 10.91
N LEU A 438 -2.93 2.52 10.48
CA LEU A 438 -2.09 2.83 9.33
C LEU A 438 -0.60 2.57 9.66
N THR A 439 0.12 1.98 8.72
CA THR A 439 1.55 1.75 8.76
C THR A 439 2.20 2.21 7.47
N ILE A 440 3.53 2.19 7.41
CA ILE A 440 4.28 2.53 6.20
C ILE A 440 4.56 1.25 5.42
N HIS A 441 4.30 1.23 4.12
CA HIS A 441 4.77 0.17 3.23
C HIS A 441 6.30 0.12 3.22
N ALA A 442 6.88 -1.08 3.14
CA ALA A 442 8.31 -1.29 3.35
C ALA A 442 9.22 -0.51 2.36
N CYS A 443 8.75 -0.28 1.14
CA CYS A 443 9.59 0.26 0.05
C CYS A 443 8.87 1.23 -0.89
N GLY A 444 7.54 1.17 -0.99
CA GLY A 444 6.78 1.88 -2.00
C GLY A 444 6.75 3.40 -1.80
N ILE A 445 7.01 4.14 -2.88
CA ILE A 445 6.88 5.59 -2.95
C ILE A 445 5.95 5.91 -4.12
N LEU A 446 5.00 6.79 -3.91
CA LEU A 446 4.12 7.30 -4.96
C LEU A 446 4.63 8.65 -5.46
N LEU A 447 4.71 8.76 -6.79
CA LEU A 447 4.97 10.03 -7.48
C LEU A 447 3.81 10.33 -8.42
N SER A 448 3.02 11.35 -8.09
CA SER A 448 1.81 11.69 -8.81
C SER A 448 1.98 12.88 -9.74
N HIS A 449 1.28 12.84 -10.89
CA HIS A 449 1.23 13.97 -11.82
C HIS A 449 0.41 15.14 -11.24
N LYS A 450 -0.78 14.85 -10.72
CA LYS A 450 -1.58 15.78 -9.91
C LYS A 450 -1.19 15.63 -8.44
N SER A 451 -1.64 16.56 -7.61
CA SER A 451 -1.50 16.41 -6.16
C SER A 451 -2.05 15.06 -5.67
N ILE A 452 -1.36 14.44 -4.72
CA ILE A 452 -1.80 13.21 -4.05
C ILE A 452 -3.15 13.42 -3.35
N TYR A 453 -3.46 14.64 -2.93
CA TYR A 453 -4.73 14.98 -2.29
C TYR A 453 -5.97 14.78 -3.17
N TYR A 454 -5.81 14.70 -4.50
CA TYR A 454 -6.89 14.26 -5.39
C TYR A 454 -7.29 12.80 -5.21
N TYR A 455 -6.46 12.02 -4.50
CA TYR A 455 -6.63 10.57 -4.35
C TYR A 455 -6.73 10.14 -2.89
N THR A 456 -5.97 10.75 -2.00
CA THR A 456 -5.87 10.32 -0.60
C THR A 456 -5.33 11.42 0.29
N ALA A 457 -5.68 11.39 1.55
CA ALA A 457 -4.99 12.15 2.57
C ALA A 457 -3.63 11.53 2.91
N THR A 458 -2.82 12.29 3.63
CA THR A 458 -1.52 11.85 4.14
C THR A 458 -1.39 12.10 5.64
N ASP A 459 -0.67 11.23 6.33
CA ASP A 459 -0.24 11.37 7.72
C ASP A 459 1.28 11.54 7.79
N LEU A 460 1.83 12.06 8.90
CA LEU A 460 3.25 12.22 9.11
C LEU A 460 3.75 11.30 10.24
N PRO A 461 4.25 10.10 9.92
CA PRO A 461 4.83 9.21 10.90
C PRO A 461 6.19 9.73 11.41
N PRO A 462 6.75 9.17 12.52
CA PRO A 462 8.05 9.57 13.07
C PRO A 462 9.22 9.53 12.08
N LYS A 463 9.07 8.81 10.96
CA LYS A 463 10.07 8.76 9.87
C LYS A 463 10.26 10.12 9.16
N GLY A 464 9.34 11.07 9.33
CA GLY A 464 9.47 12.43 8.80
C GLY A 464 9.09 12.61 7.33
N PHE A 465 8.49 11.59 6.69
CA PHE A 465 7.95 11.68 5.33
C PHE A 465 6.45 11.41 5.33
N PRO A 466 5.64 12.18 4.57
CA PRO A 466 4.21 11.93 4.43
C PRO A 466 3.92 10.51 3.93
N VAL A 467 2.93 9.85 4.53
CA VAL A 467 2.43 8.53 4.16
C VAL A 467 0.98 8.61 3.73
N THR A 468 0.61 7.96 2.64
CA THR A 468 -0.77 7.94 2.13
C THR A 468 -1.69 7.08 3.01
N HIS A 469 -2.99 7.41 3.02
CA HIS A 469 -4.02 6.57 3.67
C HIS A 469 -4.37 5.33 2.84
N ILE A 470 -3.93 5.21 1.61
CA ILE A 470 -4.19 4.05 0.75
C ILE A 470 -2.99 3.09 0.73
N ASP A 471 -3.28 1.81 0.58
CA ASP A 471 -2.29 0.76 0.40
C ASP A 471 -1.96 0.51 -1.09
N MET A 472 -1.08 -0.46 -1.37
CA MET A 472 -0.63 -0.75 -2.73
C MET A 472 -1.76 -1.24 -3.64
N HIS A 473 -2.72 -2.01 -3.11
CA HIS A 473 -3.82 -2.54 -3.91
C HIS A 473 -4.77 -1.43 -4.37
N ILE A 474 -5.09 -0.52 -3.46
CA ILE A 474 -5.91 0.66 -3.76
C ILE A 474 -5.15 1.60 -4.71
N ALA A 475 -3.86 1.83 -4.46
CA ALA A 475 -3.03 2.69 -5.30
C ALA A 475 -2.97 2.18 -6.75
N GLU A 476 -2.70 0.89 -6.96
CA GLU A 476 -2.69 0.25 -8.28
C GLU A 476 -4.07 0.31 -8.95
N ASP A 477 -5.14 0.04 -8.21
CA ASP A 477 -6.52 0.09 -8.70
C ASP A 477 -6.93 1.47 -9.22
N ILE A 478 -6.44 2.54 -8.59
CA ILE A 478 -6.68 3.91 -9.05
C ILE A 478 -5.67 4.41 -10.09
N GLY A 479 -4.69 3.59 -10.49
CA GLY A 479 -3.66 3.91 -11.49
C GLY A 479 -2.47 4.71 -10.95
N LEU A 480 -2.20 4.65 -9.65
CA LEU A 480 -0.97 5.14 -9.01
C LEU A 480 -0.04 3.98 -8.71
N HIS A 481 0.95 3.78 -9.55
CA HIS A 481 1.94 2.71 -9.40
C HIS A 481 3.11 3.17 -8.54
N LYS A 482 3.58 2.28 -7.67
CA LYS A 482 4.68 2.54 -6.76
C LYS A 482 6.05 2.48 -7.41
N PHE A 483 7.01 3.20 -6.83
CA PHE A 483 8.44 3.05 -7.06
C PHE A 483 9.05 2.39 -5.84
N ASP A 484 9.72 1.26 -6.01
CA ASP A 484 10.24 0.48 -4.89
C ASP A 484 11.69 0.85 -4.58
N VAL A 485 11.88 1.59 -3.48
CA VAL A 485 13.18 1.95 -2.90
C VAL A 485 13.42 1.11 -1.66
N LEU A 486 14.11 -0.02 -1.86
CA LEU A 486 14.30 -1.02 -0.82
C LEU A 486 15.56 -0.75 0.02
N SER A 487 15.60 -1.33 1.19
CA SER A 487 16.73 -1.31 2.10
C SER A 487 17.39 -2.68 2.15
N GLN A 488 18.69 -2.73 1.85
CA GLN A 488 19.46 -3.97 1.88
C GLN A 488 20.65 -3.87 2.82
N ARG A 489 20.60 -4.65 3.90
CA ARG A 489 21.66 -4.68 4.92
C ARG A 489 22.97 -5.22 4.35
N GLY A 490 22.90 -6.20 3.44
CA GLY A 490 24.07 -6.79 2.79
C GLY A 490 24.87 -5.79 1.95
N LEU A 491 24.21 -4.84 1.27
CA LEU A 491 24.92 -3.75 0.56
C LEU A 491 25.69 -2.85 1.54
N GLY A 492 25.15 -2.60 2.72
CA GLY A 492 25.86 -1.89 3.78
C GLY A 492 27.09 -2.65 4.27
N HIS A 493 27.01 -3.98 4.42
CA HIS A 493 28.18 -4.81 4.76
C HIS A 493 29.25 -4.75 3.67
N ILE A 494 28.87 -4.81 2.39
CA ILE A 494 29.83 -4.66 1.27
C ILE A 494 30.51 -3.29 1.35
N LYS A 495 29.75 -2.22 1.51
CA LYS A 495 30.29 -0.85 1.66
C LYS A 495 31.30 -0.76 2.80
N SER A 496 30.93 -1.20 3.99
CA SER A 496 31.82 -1.18 5.17
C SER A 496 33.05 -2.06 4.97
N THR A 497 32.94 -3.18 4.25
CA THR A 497 34.09 -4.04 3.93
C THR A 497 35.07 -3.34 3.00
N LEU A 498 34.59 -2.67 1.96
CA LEU A 498 35.42 -1.91 1.03
C LEU A 498 36.15 -0.76 1.74
N GLU A 499 35.45 -0.02 2.60
CA GLU A 499 36.03 1.04 3.43
C GLU A 499 37.12 0.49 4.36
N THR A 500 36.87 -0.68 4.98
CA THR A 500 37.85 -1.34 5.86
C THR A 500 39.10 -1.81 5.09
N ILE A 501 38.93 -2.36 3.88
CA ILE A 501 40.06 -2.76 3.01
C ILE A 501 40.91 -1.54 2.66
N TYR A 502 40.24 -0.45 2.27
CA TYR A 502 40.93 0.79 1.94
C TYR A 502 41.71 1.35 3.14
N GLN A 503 41.08 1.42 4.31
CA GLN A 503 41.71 1.92 5.53
C GLN A 503 42.91 1.08 5.98
N ASN A 504 42.82 -0.24 5.87
CA ASN A 504 43.84 -1.15 6.36
C ASN A 504 44.97 -1.42 5.36
N GLN A 505 44.68 -1.37 4.05
CA GLN A 505 45.60 -1.81 3.02
C GLN A 505 45.89 -0.74 1.94
N GLY A 506 45.13 0.37 1.91
CA GLY A 506 45.19 1.38 0.86
C GLY A 506 44.74 0.88 -0.52
N ILE A 507 44.02 -0.27 -0.56
CA ILE A 507 43.56 -0.89 -1.82
C ILE A 507 42.13 -0.43 -2.09
N GLU A 508 41.93 0.18 -3.25
CA GLU A 508 40.59 0.47 -3.78
C GLU A 508 40.08 -0.72 -4.59
N VAL A 509 38.93 -1.25 -4.21
CA VAL A 509 38.28 -2.40 -4.88
C VAL A 509 36.98 -1.95 -5.56
N ASN A 510 36.94 -2.07 -6.88
CA ASN A 510 35.73 -1.82 -7.66
C ASN A 510 34.90 -3.10 -7.80
N ILE A 511 33.79 -3.18 -7.07
CA ILE A 511 32.90 -4.35 -7.11
C ILE A 511 32.15 -4.53 -8.44
N ARG A 512 32.16 -3.53 -9.32
CA ARG A 512 31.54 -3.60 -10.65
C ARG A 512 32.41 -4.31 -11.68
N GLU A 513 33.68 -4.60 -11.36
CA GLU A 513 34.57 -5.40 -12.21
C GLU A 513 34.25 -6.91 -12.10
N VAL A 514 33.02 -7.29 -12.42
CA VAL A 514 32.45 -8.63 -12.19
C VAL A 514 33.30 -9.70 -12.90
N GLU A 515 33.81 -9.44 -14.10
CA GLU A 515 34.66 -10.37 -14.86
C GLU A 515 35.96 -10.74 -14.16
N LYS A 516 36.52 -9.83 -13.39
CA LYS A 516 37.71 -10.08 -12.56
C LYS A 516 37.40 -11.12 -11.47
N PHE A 517 36.26 -10.97 -10.78
CA PHE A 517 35.85 -11.87 -9.70
C PHE A 517 35.38 -13.22 -10.23
N LYS A 518 34.68 -13.28 -11.38
CA LYS A 518 34.29 -14.54 -12.05
C LYS A 518 35.51 -15.41 -12.37
N LYS A 519 36.67 -14.81 -12.65
CA LYS A 519 37.91 -15.52 -13.04
C LYS A 519 38.83 -15.82 -11.86
N ASP A 520 38.61 -15.22 -10.68
CA ASP A 520 39.50 -15.35 -9.51
C ASP A 520 39.47 -16.79 -8.95
N PRO A 521 40.62 -17.51 -8.93
CA PRO A 521 40.69 -18.89 -8.46
C PRO A 521 40.38 -19.01 -6.95
N LYS A 522 40.64 -17.99 -6.14
CA LYS A 522 40.33 -17.99 -4.71
C LYS A 522 38.82 -17.92 -4.50
N VAL A 523 38.12 -17.06 -5.23
CA VAL A 523 36.65 -16.98 -5.20
C VAL A 523 36.02 -18.30 -5.60
N LYS A 524 36.50 -18.92 -6.71
CA LYS A 524 36.03 -20.24 -7.15
C LYS A 524 36.25 -21.32 -6.10
N SER A 525 37.41 -21.33 -5.44
CA SER A 525 37.72 -22.27 -4.35
C SER A 525 36.78 -22.10 -3.15
N LEU A 526 36.51 -20.87 -2.73
CA LEU A 526 35.58 -20.58 -1.64
C LEU A 526 34.16 -21.08 -1.94
N LEU A 527 33.65 -20.80 -3.15
CA LEU A 527 32.33 -21.27 -3.58
C LEU A 527 32.27 -22.80 -3.64
N ARG A 528 33.26 -23.45 -4.29
CA ARG A 528 33.33 -24.93 -4.46
C ARG A 528 33.31 -25.67 -3.13
N ASN A 529 33.93 -25.13 -2.11
CA ASN A 529 34.01 -25.74 -0.78
C ASN A 529 32.92 -25.25 0.19
N GLY A 530 32.07 -24.31 -0.22
CA GLY A 530 31.08 -23.72 0.65
C GLY A 530 31.65 -22.90 1.82
N HIS A 531 32.89 -22.41 1.68
CA HIS A 531 33.58 -21.58 2.68
C HIS A 531 33.17 -20.10 2.54
N THR A 532 31.85 -19.85 2.56
CA THR A 532 31.24 -18.55 2.27
C THR A 532 30.58 -17.92 3.51
N MET A 533 31.03 -18.28 4.71
CA MET A 533 30.58 -17.64 5.94
C MET A 533 30.99 -16.15 5.93
N GLY A 534 30.04 -15.25 6.27
CA GLY A 534 30.23 -13.82 6.23
C GLY A 534 30.06 -13.21 4.83
N ALA A 535 29.94 -14.00 3.77
CA ALA A 535 29.67 -13.51 2.43
C ALA A 535 28.14 -13.37 2.20
N PHE A 536 27.69 -12.13 2.04
CA PHE A 536 26.29 -11.83 1.83
C PHE A 536 25.63 -12.72 0.76
N TYR A 537 24.38 -13.14 1.00
CA TYR A 537 23.56 -14.00 0.16
C TYR A 537 23.98 -15.48 0.10
N VAL A 538 25.26 -15.83 0.24
CA VAL A 538 25.76 -17.20 0.13
C VAL A 538 26.23 -17.82 1.46
N GLU A 539 25.99 -17.12 2.58
CA GLU A 539 26.49 -17.51 3.91
C GLU A 539 25.58 -18.48 4.67
N SER A 540 24.30 -18.66 4.27
CA SER A 540 23.39 -19.52 5.01
C SER A 540 23.86 -20.98 5.02
N PRO A 541 23.64 -21.74 6.12
CA PRO A 541 24.05 -23.13 6.19
C PRO A 541 23.53 -23.98 5.03
N ALA A 542 22.28 -23.76 4.60
CA ALA A 542 21.68 -24.45 3.47
C ALA A 542 22.38 -24.11 2.14
N MET A 543 22.69 -22.83 1.90
CA MET A 543 23.38 -22.39 0.70
C MET A 543 24.82 -22.92 0.67
N ARG A 544 25.56 -22.81 1.75
CA ARG A 544 26.93 -23.34 1.86
C ARG A 544 27.00 -24.83 1.59
N MET A 545 26.07 -25.61 2.15
CA MET A 545 25.98 -27.06 1.89
C MET A 545 25.64 -27.34 0.41
N LEU A 546 24.75 -26.54 -0.19
CA LEU A 546 24.38 -26.68 -1.60
C LEU A 546 25.56 -26.38 -2.52
N LEU A 547 26.27 -25.28 -2.31
CA LEU A 547 27.48 -24.90 -3.07
C LEU A 547 28.52 -26.02 -3.05
N ALA A 548 28.81 -26.58 -1.87
CA ALA A 548 29.75 -27.69 -1.72
C ALA A 548 29.26 -28.97 -2.40
N LYS A 549 27.95 -29.27 -2.32
CA LYS A 549 27.37 -30.45 -3.02
C LYS A 549 27.43 -30.33 -4.53
N MET A 550 27.17 -29.14 -5.08
CA MET A 550 27.23 -28.86 -6.52
C MET A 550 28.66 -28.67 -7.00
N LYS A 551 29.63 -28.35 -6.13
CA LYS A 551 30.99 -27.94 -6.45
C LYS A 551 31.03 -26.71 -7.35
N VAL A 552 30.21 -25.72 -7.01
CA VAL A 552 30.03 -24.46 -7.77
C VAL A 552 31.35 -23.74 -7.97
N ASP A 553 31.71 -23.48 -9.23
CA ASP A 553 32.91 -22.69 -9.59
C ASP A 553 32.70 -21.72 -10.76
N THR A 554 31.49 -21.72 -11.33
CA THR A 554 31.09 -20.80 -12.40
C THR A 554 29.96 -19.90 -11.96
N TYR A 555 29.79 -18.77 -12.65
CA TYR A 555 28.71 -17.81 -12.36
C TYR A 555 27.32 -18.44 -12.63
N LEU A 556 27.17 -19.20 -13.73
CA LEU A 556 25.87 -19.84 -14.03
C LEU A 556 25.51 -20.91 -13.01
N GLU A 557 26.47 -21.69 -12.50
CA GLU A 557 26.21 -22.64 -11.43
C GLU A 557 25.82 -21.94 -10.12
N LEU A 558 26.36 -20.74 -9.84
CA LEU A 558 25.96 -19.93 -8.70
C LEU A 558 24.51 -19.42 -8.86
N VAL A 559 24.13 -18.99 -10.06
CA VAL A 559 22.74 -18.61 -10.40
C VAL A 559 21.82 -19.81 -10.23
N ALA A 560 22.19 -20.99 -10.71
CA ALA A 560 21.42 -22.22 -10.54
C ALA A 560 21.24 -22.58 -9.05
N ALA A 561 22.32 -22.56 -8.27
CA ALA A 561 22.27 -22.83 -6.82
C ALA A 561 21.30 -21.87 -6.11
N SER A 562 21.32 -20.58 -6.45
CA SER A 562 20.43 -19.57 -5.87
C SER A 562 18.96 -19.77 -6.30
N SER A 563 18.72 -20.35 -7.46
CA SER A 563 17.39 -20.63 -7.99
C SER A 563 16.73 -21.84 -7.35
N ILE A 564 17.50 -22.93 -7.14
CA ILE A 564 16.96 -24.19 -6.61
C ILE A 564 16.78 -24.22 -5.08
N ILE A 565 17.39 -23.31 -4.33
CA ILE A 565 17.32 -23.28 -2.85
C ILE A 565 15.97 -22.75 -2.32
N ARG A 566 15.03 -22.46 -3.19
CA ARG A 566 13.70 -21.94 -2.81
C ARG A 566 12.85 -23.02 -2.12
N PRO A 567 12.03 -22.64 -1.11
CA PRO A 567 11.23 -23.60 -0.33
C PRO A 567 10.32 -24.49 -1.19
N GLY A 568 9.71 -23.96 -2.25
CA GLY A 568 8.85 -24.73 -3.17
C GLY A 568 9.64 -25.78 -3.94
N VAL A 569 10.78 -25.41 -4.51
CA VAL A 569 11.66 -26.30 -5.28
C VAL A 569 12.27 -27.38 -4.37
N ALA A 570 12.64 -27.02 -3.14
CA ALA A 570 13.18 -27.98 -2.17
C ALA A 570 12.11 -29.01 -1.73
N ARG A 571 10.87 -28.57 -1.48
CA ARG A 571 9.75 -29.45 -1.06
C ARG A 571 9.27 -30.37 -2.18
N SER A 572 9.29 -29.93 -3.44
CA SER A 572 8.89 -30.74 -4.60
C SER A 572 9.88 -31.84 -4.95
N GLY A 573 11.07 -31.87 -4.36
CA GLY A 573 12.14 -32.79 -4.69
C GLY A 573 13.00 -32.37 -5.90
N MET A 574 12.62 -31.31 -6.63
CA MET A 574 13.35 -30.82 -7.82
C MET A 574 14.79 -30.41 -7.51
N MET A 575 15.05 -29.83 -6.34
CA MET A 575 16.41 -29.50 -5.88
C MET A 575 17.30 -30.76 -5.80
N ARG A 576 16.80 -31.86 -5.27
CA ARG A 576 17.53 -33.11 -5.17
C ARG A 576 17.81 -33.67 -6.55
N GLU A 577 16.83 -33.65 -7.44
CA GLU A 577 16.95 -34.13 -8.81
C GLU A 577 17.94 -33.30 -9.62
N TYR A 578 17.91 -31.95 -9.47
CA TYR A 578 18.87 -31.07 -10.11
C TYR A 578 20.30 -31.38 -9.69
N ILE A 579 20.58 -31.55 -8.40
CA ILE A 579 21.90 -31.88 -7.88
C ILE A 579 22.37 -33.22 -8.43
N LEU A 580 21.48 -34.22 -8.52
CA LEU A 580 21.79 -35.54 -9.07
C LEU A 580 22.21 -35.43 -10.53
N ARG A 581 21.43 -34.76 -11.37
CA ARG A 581 21.70 -34.58 -12.81
C ARG A 581 22.92 -33.69 -13.07
N HIS A 582 23.15 -32.69 -12.23
CA HIS A 582 24.33 -31.83 -12.30
C HIS A 582 25.62 -32.64 -12.08
N ARG A 583 25.64 -33.52 -11.08
CA ARG A 583 26.82 -34.30 -10.70
C ARG A 583 27.05 -35.53 -11.54
N ASN A 584 26.02 -36.13 -12.08
CA ASN A 584 26.05 -37.37 -12.83
C ASN A 584 25.44 -37.18 -14.22
N PRO A 585 26.26 -36.88 -15.23
CA PRO A 585 25.79 -36.67 -16.61
C PRO A 585 24.95 -37.83 -17.16
N GLU A 586 25.23 -39.04 -16.72
CA GLU A 586 24.48 -40.26 -17.09
C GLU A 586 23.04 -40.28 -16.57
N CYS A 587 22.75 -39.50 -15.49
CA CYS A 587 21.42 -39.38 -14.92
C CYS A 587 20.57 -38.29 -15.59
N ARG A 588 21.08 -37.61 -16.62
CA ARG A 588 20.38 -36.53 -17.35
C ARG A 588 19.31 -37.06 -18.30
N ASN A 589 18.67 -38.16 -17.94
CA ASN A 589 17.58 -38.71 -18.73
C ASN A 589 16.36 -37.80 -18.66
N GLN A 590 15.92 -37.32 -19.81
CA GLN A 590 14.81 -36.38 -19.92
C GLN A 590 13.49 -37.15 -20.04
N ALA A 591 12.44 -36.68 -19.37
CA ALA A 591 11.11 -37.27 -19.51
C ALA A 591 10.57 -37.13 -20.95
N HIS A 592 11.01 -36.07 -21.64
CA HIS A 592 10.69 -35.84 -23.05
C HIS A 592 11.89 -35.19 -23.76
N PRO A 593 12.25 -35.58 -24.98
CA PRO A 593 13.42 -35.03 -25.70
C PRO A 593 13.40 -33.51 -25.88
N VAL A 594 12.22 -32.94 -26.06
CA VAL A 594 12.01 -31.46 -26.15
C VAL A 594 12.52 -30.73 -24.90
N MET A 595 12.52 -31.38 -23.73
CA MET A 595 13.03 -30.75 -22.50
C MET A 595 14.54 -30.54 -22.53
N ALA A 596 15.27 -31.37 -23.23
CA ALA A 596 16.71 -31.20 -23.46
C ALA A 596 17.02 -30.00 -24.37
N GLU A 597 16.12 -29.71 -25.31
CA GLU A 597 16.23 -28.59 -26.25
C GLU A 597 15.81 -27.26 -25.59
N ILE A 598 14.70 -27.27 -24.86
CA ILE A 598 14.12 -26.04 -24.28
C ILE A 598 14.84 -25.61 -23.00
N MET A 599 15.32 -26.56 -22.17
CA MET A 599 15.92 -26.30 -20.86
C MET A 599 17.24 -27.07 -20.66
N PRO A 600 18.24 -26.85 -21.50
CA PRO A 600 19.51 -27.56 -21.42
C PRO A 600 20.29 -27.23 -20.13
N GLU A 601 20.27 -25.97 -19.67
CA GLU A 601 21.02 -25.51 -18.51
C GLU A 601 20.47 -26.05 -17.18
N THR A 602 19.20 -26.41 -17.13
CA THR A 602 18.56 -27.01 -15.96
C THR A 602 18.34 -28.50 -16.09
N TYR A 603 18.95 -29.13 -17.11
CA TYR A 603 18.81 -30.56 -17.37
C TYR A 603 17.35 -31.03 -17.53
N GLY A 604 16.49 -30.15 -18.09
CA GLY A 604 15.07 -30.40 -18.27
C GLY A 604 14.23 -30.27 -16.99
N ILE A 605 14.75 -29.65 -15.93
CA ILE A 605 14.03 -29.44 -14.66
C ILE A 605 13.54 -28.01 -14.60
N MET A 606 12.24 -27.84 -14.32
CA MET A 606 11.66 -26.52 -14.02
C MET A 606 12.03 -26.10 -12.59
N VAL A 607 12.78 -25.03 -12.45
CA VAL A 607 13.26 -24.47 -11.18
C VAL A 607 12.90 -23.02 -11.02
#